data_a62211a58a7fa51e8b8aca17881c29a3
#
_entry.id   a62211a58a7fa51e8b8aca17881c29a3
#
_cell.length_a   1.000
_cell.length_b   1.000
_cell.length_c   1.000
_cell.angle_alpha   90.00
_cell.angle_beta   90.00
_cell.angle_gamma   90.00
#
_symmetry.space_group_name_H-M   'P 1'
#
loop_
_entity.id
_entity.type
_entity.pdbx_description
1 polymer ?
#
loop_
_entity_poly.entity_id
_entity_poly.type
_entity_poly.pdbx_seq_one_letter_code
_entity_poly.pdbx_strand_id
1 'polypeptide(L)'
;PGQGRAAASIFAAGIWVWSNINENLAAVGYDINSITLAAYDWRLSMHNLEARDRFFTRLQNTFELNTRLYGKKSVLVTHSMGGTVMFYFLKWVEHEAGPQWIEKHIESVVSISGTFLGVSKAVPAFLSGEMRDTVQIPQVLSYLLERFFSSQERAALFRTWAGSASLIIKGGDAIWGNSTFAPDDTVNATETYGNLLNYVPMDTTKEFSPNVTDAQRHVTASAMSEWLMQHTEEDFKRMLESNYTLGFERDESRIRSNDKNSITWTNPLEVALPRAPSLKLYCLYGWGKPTERAYYMRDGTSQDVRDEREANRDVRNATLTESKSTGKPRQISRIDTRVMAEDHTPVPNAGGLMGE
;
A
#
# COMPACT_ATOMS: atom_id res chain seq x y z
N PRO A 1 -1.80 26.95 -4.44
CA PRO A 1 -2.90 26.40 -5.24
C PRO A 1 -2.46 25.86 -6.61
N GLY A 2 -1.45 26.45 -7.28
CA GLY A 2 -0.97 26.00 -8.59
C GLY A 2 -0.16 24.71 -8.60
N GLN A 3 0.54 24.42 -7.52
CA GLN A 3 1.44 23.26 -7.42
C GLN A 3 0.67 21.91 -7.39
N GLY A 4 -0.52 21.88 -6.79
CA GLY A 4 -1.33 20.66 -6.73
C GLY A 4 -1.87 20.20 -8.09
N ARG A 5 -2.14 21.11 -9.02
CA ARG A 5 -2.63 20.76 -10.36
C ARG A 5 -1.52 20.12 -11.23
N ALA A 6 -0.31 20.66 -11.16
CA ALA A 6 0.83 20.09 -11.90
C ALA A 6 1.17 18.68 -11.38
N ALA A 7 1.21 18.49 -10.06
CA ALA A 7 1.47 17.18 -9.45
C ALA A 7 0.38 16.15 -9.73
N ALA A 8 -0.89 16.56 -9.85
CA ALA A 8 -1.98 15.68 -10.21
C ALA A 8 -2.02 15.34 -11.71
N SER A 9 -1.42 16.15 -12.57
CA SER A 9 -1.42 15.92 -14.01
C SER A 9 -0.32 14.95 -14.45
N ILE A 10 0.89 15.08 -13.90
CA ILE A 10 2.06 14.29 -14.31
C ILE A 10 2.73 13.74 -13.07
N PHE A 11 2.78 12.42 -12.92
CA PHE A 11 3.46 11.76 -11.80
C PHE A 11 4.98 11.68 -12.02
N ALA A 12 5.39 11.34 -13.24
CA ALA A 12 6.79 11.32 -13.69
C ALA A 12 6.82 11.54 -15.21
N ALA A 13 8.00 11.77 -15.78
CA ALA A 13 8.15 11.92 -17.23
C ALA A 13 7.57 10.70 -17.95
N GLY A 14 6.52 10.94 -18.76
CA GLY A 14 5.81 9.91 -19.51
C GLY A 14 4.69 9.15 -18.76
N ILE A 15 4.42 9.50 -17.49
CA ILE A 15 3.33 8.89 -16.70
C ILE A 15 2.29 9.97 -16.36
N TRP A 16 1.17 9.96 -17.07
CA TRP A 16 0.02 10.83 -16.85
C TRP A 16 -1.04 10.08 -16.03
N VAL A 17 -1.39 10.60 -14.86
CA VAL A 17 -2.47 10.02 -14.05
C VAL A 17 -3.80 10.68 -14.41
N TRP A 18 -3.90 12.00 -14.27
CA TRP A 18 -5.15 12.73 -14.44
C TRP A 18 -5.28 13.52 -15.75
N SER A 19 -4.17 13.76 -16.48
CA SER A 19 -4.21 14.58 -17.70
C SER A 19 -5.22 14.08 -18.73
N ASN A 20 -5.13 12.78 -19.08
CA ASN A 20 -6.02 12.20 -20.08
C ASN A 20 -7.50 12.23 -19.65
N ILE A 21 -7.75 12.01 -18.35
CA ILE A 21 -9.11 12.10 -17.81
C ILE A 21 -9.64 13.53 -17.90
N ASN A 22 -8.82 14.52 -17.52
CA ASN A 22 -9.19 15.93 -17.57
C ASN A 22 -9.42 16.39 -19.02
N GLU A 23 -8.58 15.96 -19.98
CA GLU A 23 -8.74 16.26 -21.40
C GLU A 23 -10.05 15.69 -21.96
N ASN A 24 -10.36 14.43 -21.63
CA ASN A 24 -11.60 13.81 -22.06
C ASN A 24 -12.83 14.47 -21.41
N LEU A 25 -12.76 14.86 -20.15
CA LEU A 25 -13.82 15.61 -19.50
C LEU A 25 -14.00 17.00 -20.13
N ALA A 26 -12.91 17.68 -20.46
CA ALA A 26 -12.96 18.96 -21.17
C ALA A 26 -13.62 18.83 -22.57
N ALA A 27 -13.36 17.73 -23.28
CA ALA A 27 -13.97 17.47 -24.58
C ALA A 27 -15.51 17.32 -24.52
N VAL A 28 -16.05 16.93 -23.37
CA VAL A 28 -17.51 16.85 -23.12
C VAL A 28 -18.06 18.04 -22.34
N GLY A 29 -17.29 19.14 -22.23
CA GLY A 29 -17.74 20.42 -21.73
C GLY A 29 -17.45 20.72 -20.25
N TYR A 30 -16.65 19.90 -19.57
CA TYR A 30 -16.16 20.23 -18.23
C TYR A 30 -14.99 21.23 -18.31
N ASP A 31 -14.89 22.12 -17.34
CA ASP A 31 -13.85 23.14 -17.26
C ASP A 31 -13.33 23.34 -15.81
N ILE A 32 -12.51 24.35 -15.62
CA ILE A 32 -11.94 24.70 -14.30
C ILE A 32 -12.97 25.11 -13.24
N ASN A 33 -14.19 25.43 -13.65
CA ASN A 33 -15.27 25.79 -12.73
C ASN A 33 -16.06 24.54 -12.31
N SER A 34 -16.06 23.51 -13.14
CA SER A 34 -16.80 22.26 -12.93
C SER A 34 -15.92 21.09 -12.48
N ILE A 35 -14.57 21.20 -12.60
CA ILE A 35 -13.61 20.21 -12.13
C ILE A 35 -12.78 20.77 -10.98
N THR A 36 -12.79 20.09 -9.84
CA THR A 36 -11.91 20.38 -8.70
C THR A 36 -10.91 19.25 -8.49
N LEU A 37 -9.62 19.56 -8.54
CA LEU A 37 -8.57 18.63 -8.16
C LEU A 37 -8.30 18.74 -6.67
N ALA A 38 -8.64 17.68 -5.92
CA ALA A 38 -8.49 17.60 -4.46
C ALA A 38 -7.12 17.02 -4.09
N ALA A 39 -6.07 17.83 -4.21
CA ALA A 39 -4.70 17.44 -3.84
C ALA A 39 -4.54 17.41 -2.31
N TYR A 40 -3.84 16.37 -1.81
CA TYR A 40 -3.53 16.17 -0.39
C TYR A 40 -2.09 15.68 -0.21
N ASP A 41 -1.57 15.82 1.01
CA ASP A 41 -0.26 15.27 1.39
C ASP A 41 -0.41 13.78 1.72
N TRP A 42 -0.14 12.93 0.73
CA TRP A 42 -0.29 11.47 0.81
C TRP A 42 0.59 10.79 1.88
N ARG A 43 1.55 11.51 2.47
CA ARG A 43 2.41 10.99 3.55
C ARG A 43 1.72 11.00 4.91
N LEU A 44 0.68 11.83 5.07
CA LEU A 44 -0.07 11.95 6.32
C LEU A 44 -1.07 10.81 6.49
N SER A 45 -1.33 10.45 7.75
CA SER A 45 -2.49 9.64 8.07
C SER A 45 -3.79 10.37 7.73
N MET A 46 -4.88 9.63 7.58
CA MET A 46 -6.19 10.23 7.27
C MET A 46 -6.61 11.23 8.35
N HIS A 47 -6.41 10.89 9.63
CA HIS A 47 -6.64 11.81 10.73
C HIS A 47 -5.83 13.11 10.59
N ASN A 48 -4.55 13.01 10.26
CA ASN A 48 -3.67 14.18 10.13
C ASN A 48 -3.95 15.02 8.87
N LEU A 49 -4.53 14.45 7.81
CA LEU A 49 -5.06 15.23 6.68
C LEU A 49 -6.10 16.23 7.14
N GLU A 50 -6.95 15.86 8.10
CA GLU A 50 -7.91 16.80 8.68
C GLU A 50 -7.27 17.69 9.75
N ALA A 51 -6.54 17.11 10.71
CA ALA A 51 -5.99 17.85 11.83
C ALA A 51 -5.03 18.96 11.42
N ARG A 52 -4.12 18.68 10.48
CA ARG A 52 -3.12 19.65 9.99
C ARG A 52 -3.65 20.52 8.86
N ASP A 53 -4.29 19.91 7.85
CA ASP A 53 -4.57 20.56 6.57
C ASP A 53 -6.04 20.92 6.38
N ARG A 54 -6.93 20.50 7.27
CA ARG A 54 -8.38 20.64 7.12
C ARG A 54 -8.87 20.12 5.77
N PHE A 55 -8.26 19.03 5.30
CA PHE A 55 -8.50 18.52 3.96
C PHE A 55 -9.95 18.09 3.77
N PHE A 56 -10.50 17.32 4.69
CA PHE A 56 -11.89 16.84 4.60
C PHE A 56 -12.91 17.96 4.81
N THR A 57 -12.65 18.89 5.73
CA THR A 57 -13.46 20.12 5.88
C THR A 57 -13.50 20.93 4.57
N ARG A 58 -12.34 21.12 3.93
CA ARG A 58 -12.29 21.86 2.64
C ARG A 58 -13.01 21.10 1.53
N LEU A 59 -12.89 19.78 1.50
CA LEU A 59 -13.57 18.93 0.54
C LEU A 59 -15.09 19.01 0.73
N GLN A 60 -15.58 18.88 1.97
CA GLN A 60 -16.99 19.06 2.33
C GLN A 60 -17.53 20.42 1.84
N ASN A 61 -16.85 21.50 2.17
CA ASN A 61 -17.24 22.85 1.74
C ASN A 61 -17.30 22.98 0.21
N THR A 62 -16.39 22.30 -0.51
CA THR A 62 -16.39 22.28 -1.98
C THR A 62 -17.65 21.60 -2.53
N PHE A 63 -18.03 20.46 -1.99
CA PHE A 63 -19.26 19.76 -2.38
C PHE A 63 -20.51 20.60 -2.10
N GLU A 64 -20.59 21.21 -0.92
CA GLU A 64 -21.72 22.07 -0.53
C GLU A 64 -21.82 23.31 -1.42
N LEU A 65 -20.68 23.94 -1.72
CA LEU A 65 -20.62 25.08 -2.63
C LEU A 65 -21.08 24.69 -4.04
N ASN A 66 -20.60 23.58 -4.57
CA ASN A 66 -20.97 23.09 -5.90
C ASN A 66 -22.48 22.79 -5.97
N THR A 67 -23.03 22.12 -4.98
CA THR A 67 -24.47 21.85 -4.92
C THR A 67 -25.26 23.14 -4.90
N ARG A 68 -24.83 24.17 -4.15
CA ARG A 68 -25.49 25.48 -4.06
C ARG A 68 -25.40 26.25 -5.38
N LEU A 69 -24.25 26.27 -6.02
CA LEU A 69 -24.02 27.04 -7.27
C LEU A 69 -24.72 26.43 -8.48
N TYR A 70 -24.67 25.10 -8.59
CA TYR A 70 -25.12 24.40 -9.80
C TYR A 70 -26.42 23.63 -9.64
N GLY A 71 -26.98 23.54 -8.41
CA GLY A 71 -28.18 22.77 -8.14
C GLY A 71 -28.07 21.27 -8.42
N LYS A 72 -26.84 20.76 -8.51
CA LYS A 72 -26.53 19.36 -8.87
C LYS A 72 -25.60 18.74 -7.85
N LYS A 73 -25.74 17.42 -7.65
CA LYS A 73 -24.77 16.61 -6.90
C LYS A 73 -23.46 16.48 -7.67
N SER A 74 -22.36 16.30 -6.97
CA SER A 74 -21.04 16.13 -7.58
C SER A 74 -20.70 14.65 -7.76
N VAL A 75 -19.84 14.36 -8.74
CA VAL A 75 -19.21 13.04 -8.92
C VAL A 75 -17.80 13.08 -8.31
N LEU A 76 -17.48 12.10 -7.48
CA LEU A 76 -16.17 11.93 -6.88
C LEU A 76 -15.38 10.84 -7.63
N VAL A 77 -14.31 11.23 -8.28
CA VAL A 77 -13.43 10.29 -9.00
C VAL A 77 -12.13 10.11 -8.23
N THR A 78 -11.75 8.88 -7.95
CA THR A 78 -10.56 8.53 -7.16
C THR A 78 -9.69 7.51 -7.88
N HIS A 79 -8.39 7.52 -7.61
CA HIS A 79 -7.45 6.53 -8.12
C HIS A 79 -6.54 6.02 -7.00
N SER A 80 -6.28 4.69 -6.99
CA SER A 80 -5.34 4.03 -6.08
C SER A 80 -5.63 4.37 -4.61
N MET A 81 -4.65 4.86 -3.84
CA MET A 81 -4.80 5.28 -2.44
C MET A 81 -5.93 6.31 -2.24
N GLY A 82 -6.25 7.10 -3.28
CA GLY A 82 -7.40 8.02 -3.26
C GLY A 82 -8.73 7.32 -2.98
N GLY A 83 -8.87 6.02 -3.29
CA GLY A 83 -10.02 5.21 -2.90
C GLY A 83 -10.13 5.04 -1.39
N THR A 84 -9.02 4.76 -0.71
CA THR A 84 -8.98 4.67 0.77
C THR A 84 -9.25 6.02 1.43
N VAL A 85 -8.68 7.10 0.89
CA VAL A 85 -8.94 8.49 1.35
C VAL A 85 -10.42 8.85 1.19
N MET A 86 -11.01 8.48 0.05
CA MET A 86 -12.45 8.69 -0.20
C MET A 86 -13.32 7.90 0.78
N PHE A 87 -12.99 6.64 1.03
CA PHE A 87 -13.76 5.82 1.96
C PHE A 87 -13.74 6.42 3.37
N TYR A 88 -12.56 6.85 3.85
CA TYR A 88 -12.43 7.58 5.10
C TYR A 88 -13.24 8.90 5.09
N PHE A 89 -13.17 9.67 4.00
CA PHE A 89 -13.96 10.92 3.86
C PHE A 89 -15.46 10.67 3.98
N LEU A 90 -15.98 9.62 3.34
CA LEU A 90 -17.42 9.31 3.44
C LEU A 90 -17.83 8.99 4.89
N LYS A 91 -17.00 8.25 5.63
CA LYS A 91 -17.25 7.98 7.06
C LYS A 91 -17.11 9.24 7.90
N TRP A 92 -16.09 10.03 7.64
CA TRP A 92 -15.84 11.28 8.34
C TRP A 92 -17.00 12.27 8.16
N VAL A 93 -17.46 12.48 6.94
CA VAL A 93 -18.55 13.43 6.67
C VAL A 93 -19.92 12.95 7.17
N GLU A 94 -20.15 11.64 7.18
CA GLU A 94 -21.33 11.05 7.83
C GLU A 94 -21.35 11.36 9.33
N HIS A 95 -20.17 11.27 9.98
CA HIS A 95 -20.01 11.58 11.40
C HIS A 95 -20.19 13.07 11.69
N GLU A 96 -19.54 13.95 10.90
CA GLU A 96 -19.52 15.39 11.13
C GLU A 96 -20.80 16.10 10.69
N ALA A 97 -21.38 15.72 9.56
CA ALA A 97 -22.51 16.40 8.93
C ALA A 97 -23.82 15.59 8.92
N GLY A 98 -23.75 14.35 9.39
CA GLY A 98 -24.89 13.44 9.50
C GLY A 98 -25.16 12.59 8.25
N PRO A 99 -26.01 11.55 8.40
CA PRO A 99 -26.18 10.48 7.41
C PRO A 99 -26.81 10.94 6.08
N GLN A 100 -27.48 12.10 6.06
CA GLN A 100 -28.14 12.63 4.85
C GLN A 100 -27.20 13.46 3.97
N TRP A 101 -26.00 13.79 4.44
CA TRP A 101 -25.11 14.70 3.73
C TRP A 101 -24.65 14.11 2.39
N ILE A 102 -24.23 12.84 2.38
CA ILE A 102 -23.78 12.15 1.17
C ILE A 102 -24.92 12.08 0.15
N GLU A 103 -26.10 11.67 0.60
CA GLU A 103 -27.31 11.61 -0.23
C GLU A 103 -27.63 12.93 -0.91
N LYS A 104 -27.37 14.04 -0.24
CA LYS A 104 -27.64 15.39 -0.73
C LYS A 104 -26.59 15.92 -1.71
N HIS A 105 -25.32 15.56 -1.53
CA HIS A 105 -24.20 16.24 -2.19
C HIS A 105 -23.43 15.39 -3.20
N ILE A 106 -23.49 14.06 -3.09
CA ILE A 106 -22.72 13.15 -3.96
C ILE A 106 -23.67 12.32 -4.83
N GLU A 107 -23.54 12.42 -6.13
CA GLU A 107 -24.29 11.63 -7.12
C GLU A 107 -23.69 10.23 -7.28
N SER A 108 -22.38 10.18 -7.44
CA SER A 108 -21.66 8.93 -7.62
C SER A 108 -20.20 9.02 -7.20
N VAL A 109 -19.63 7.85 -6.93
CA VAL A 109 -18.21 7.64 -6.73
C VAL A 109 -17.70 6.73 -7.85
N VAL A 110 -16.64 7.15 -8.51
CA VAL A 110 -15.90 6.34 -9.49
C VAL A 110 -14.53 6.04 -8.90
N SER A 111 -14.33 4.82 -8.45
CA SER A 111 -13.07 4.35 -7.89
C SER A 111 -12.28 3.60 -8.97
N ILE A 112 -11.13 4.15 -9.36
CA ILE A 112 -10.23 3.53 -10.34
C ILE A 112 -9.10 2.85 -9.57
N SER A 113 -9.07 1.52 -9.60
CA SER A 113 -8.06 0.69 -8.91
C SER A 113 -7.87 1.08 -7.45
N GLY A 114 -8.97 1.27 -6.71
CA GLY A 114 -8.93 1.69 -5.30
C GLY A 114 -8.31 0.62 -4.41
N THR A 115 -7.41 1.03 -3.53
CA THR A 115 -6.62 0.14 -2.66
C THR A 115 -7.34 -0.15 -1.33
N PHE A 116 -8.60 -0.51 -1.36
CA PHE A 116 -9.43 -0.67 -0.15
C PHE A 116 -8.91 -1.75 0.80
N LEU A 117 -8.42 -2.85 0.27
CA LEU A 117 -7.87 -3.96 1.05
C LEU A 117 -6.35 -3.89 1.20
N GLY A 118 -5.74 -2.79 0.80
CA GLY A 118 -4.30 -2.63 0.77
C GLY A 118 -3.67 -3.17 -0.51
N VAL A 119 -2.35 -3.24 -0.53
CA VAL A 119 -1.55 -3.78 -1.63
C VAL A 119 -0.42 -4.65 -1.07
N SER A 120 -0.20 -5.83 -1.64
CA SER A 120 0.83 -6.75 -1.18
C SER A 120 2.23 -6.14 -1.15
N LYS A 121 2.56 -5.30 -2.13
CA LYS A 121 3.87 -4.63 -2.22
C LYS A 121 4.19 -3.63 -1.10
N ALA A 122 3.22 -3.22 -0.29
CA ALA A 122 3.48 -2.35 0.84
C ALA A 122 4.34 -3.04 1.92
N VAL A 123 4.15 -4.34 2.11
CA VAL A 123 4.85 -5.11 3.15
C VAL A 123 6.36 -5.16 2.90
N PRO A 124 6.87 -5.65 1.74
CA PRO A 124 8.30 -5.64 1.48
C PRO A 124 8.88 -4.22 1.43
N ALA A 125 8.12 -3.22 0.99
CA ALA A 125 8.57 -1.84 1.04
C ALA A 125 8.88 -1.38 2.48
N PHE A 126 8.04 -1.72 3.45
CA PHE A 126 8.28 -1.39 4.85
C PHE A 126 9.36 -2.27 5.50
N LEU A 127 9.51 -3.52 5.09
CA LEU A 127 10.52 -4.43 5.64
C LEU A 127 11.92 -4.12 5.09
N SER A 128 12.05 -4.06 3.78
CA SER A 128 13.34 -4.02 3.09
C SER A 128 13.61 -2.72 2.31
N GLY A 129 12.64 -1.84 2.15
CA GLY A 129 12.74 -0.66 1.28
C GLY A 129 12.74 -1.02 -0.22
N GLU A 130 12.38 -2.25 -0.55
CA GLU A 130 12.34 -2.78 -1.90
C GLU A 130 10.90 -3.09 -2.30
N MET A 131 10.62 -2.95 -3.58
CA MET A 131 9.39 -3.37 -4.23
C MET A 131 9.72 -3.73 -5.68
N ARG A 132 8.79 -4.28 -6.41
CA ARG A 132 9.01 -4.67 -7.81
C ARG A 132 9.71 -3.58 -8.61
N ASP A 133 9.20 -2.37 -8.52
CA ASP A 133 9.70 -1.25 -9.32
C ASP A 133 11.17 -0.92 -9.01
N THR A 134 11.65 -1.15 -7.77
CA THR A 134 13.04 -0.89 -7.39
C THR A 134 13.99 -2.03 -7.76
N VAL A 135 13.53 -3.27 -7.77
CA VAL A 135 14.38 -4.42 -8.13
C VAL A 135 14.44 -4.68 -9.65
N GLN A 136 13.51 -4.11 -10.43
CA GLN A 136 13.53 -4.13 -11.90
C GLN A 136 14.41 -3.06 -12.53
N ILE A 137 14.93 -2.12 -11.75
CA ILE A 137 15.82 -1.08 -12.26
C ILE A 137 17.10 -1.73 -12.83
N PRO A 138 17.60 -1.29 -14.01
CA PRO A 138 18.84 -1.78 -14.55
C PRO A 138 20.01 -1.69 -13.55
N GLN A 139 20.89 -2.68 -13.54
CA GLN A 139 21.94 -2.85 -12.52
C GLN A 139 22.76 -1.58 -12.23
N VAL A 140 23.08 -0.79 -13.25
CA VAL A 140 23.83 0.47 -13.08
C VAL A 140 23.02 1.49 -12.27
N LEU A 141 21.74 1.62 -12.57
CA LEU A 141 20.84 2.53 -11.84
C LEU A 141 20.54 2.00 -10.44
N SER A 142 20.39 0.68 -10.28
CA SER A 142 20.24 0.04 -8.99
C SER A 142 21.45 0.28 -8.09
N TYR A 143 22.67 0.16 -8.65
CA TYR A 143 23.90 0.47 -7.92
C TYR A 143 23.97 1.95 -7.47
N LEU A 144 23.60 2.89 -8.36
CA LEU A 144 23.54 4.32 -8.01
C LEU A 144 22.49 4.57 -6.94
N LEU A 145 21.30 3.98 -7.07
CA LEU A 145 20.24 4.11 -6.07
C LEU A 145 20.72 3.61 -4.70
N GLU A 146 21.30 2.41 -4.63
CA GLU A 146 21.83 1.85 -3.38
C GLU A 146 22.96 2.68 -2.77
N ARG A 147 23.75 3.37 -3.59
CA ARG A 147 24.83 4.23 -3.12
C ARG A 147 24.35 5.53 -2.51
N PHE A 148 23.34 6.16 -3.10
CA PHE A 148 22.84 7.47 -2.70
C PHE A 148 21.61 7.40 -1.80
N PHE A 149 20.86 6.31 -1.89
CA PHE A 149 19.64 6.06 -1.13
C PHE A 149 19.43 4.56 -0.96
N SER A 150 20.08 4.00 0.01
CA SER A 150 20.08 2.54 0.27
C SER A 150 18.68 2.00 0.58
N SER A 151 18.50 0.70 0.38
CA SER A 151 17.24 0.02 0.71
C SER A 151 16.83 0.22 2.18
N GLN A 152 17.81 0.23 3.09
CA GLN A 152 17.55 0.50 4.52
C GLN A 152 17.06 1.92 4.78
N GLU A 153 17.67 2.92 4.12
CA GLU A 153 17.21 4.32 4.23
C GLU A 153 15.81 4.49 3.62
N ARG A 154 15.52 3.79 2.51
CA ARG A 154 14.18 3.76 1.92
C ARG A 154 13.16 3.14 2.86
N ALA A 155 13.46 1.98 3.46
CA ALA A 155 12.57 1.35 4.45
C ALA A 155 12.31 2.29 5.63
N ALA A 156 13.37 2.87 6.20
CA ALA A 156 13.26 3.83 7.31
C ALA A 156 12.40 5.03 6.92
N LEU A 157 12.59 5.59 5.72
CA LEU A 157 11.79 6.71 5.22
C LEU A 157 10.32 6.31 5.03
N PHE A 158 10.03 5.16 4.39
CA PHE A 158 8.66 4.70 4.14
C PHE A 158 7.89 4.51 5.46
N ARG A 159 8.56 4.03 6.51
CA ARG A 159 7.99 3.87 7.85
C ARG A 159 7.62 5.20 8.53
N THR A 160 8.13 6.32 8.05
CA THR A 160 7.71 7.65 8.53
C THR A 160 6.43 8.16 7.89
N TRP A 161 5.93 7.51 6.83
CA TRP A 161 4.77 7.97 6.06
C TRP A 161 3.51 7.24 6.50
N ALA A 162 2.79 7.85 7.42
CA ALA A 162 1.55 7.27 7.96
C ALA A 162 0.48 6.99 6.88
N GLY A 163 0.40 7.82 5.84
CA GLY A 163 -0.50 7.57 4.72
C GLY A 163 -0.20 6.27 3.98
N SER A 164 1.09 5.96 3.77
CA SER A 164 1.51 4.70 3.13
C SER A 164 1.15 3.48 3.97
N ALA A 165 1.11 3.59 5.29
CA ALA A 165 0.70 2.49 6.18
C ALA A 165 -0.77 2.09 5.98
N SER A 166 -1.63 2.98 5.46
CA SER A 166 -3.00 2.63 5.07
C SER A 166 -3.08 1.59 3.94
N LEU A 167 -1.98 1.39 3.21
CA LEU A 167 -1.85 0.44 2.11
C LEU A 167 -1.45 -0.97 2.56
N ILE A 168 -1.19 -1.19 3.84
CA ILE A 168 -0.97 -2.54 4.38
C ILE A 168 -2.24 -3.36 4.17
N ILE A 169 -2.07 -4.63 3.81
CA ILE A 169 -3.18 -5.54 3.52
C ILE A 169 -4.09 -5.74 4.75
N LYS A 170 -5.37 -5.90 4.48
CA LYS A 170 -6.43 -6.00 5.48
C LYS A 170 -7.20 -7.31 5.36
N GLY A 171 -7.78 -7.77 6.45
CA GLY A 171 -8.68 -8.91 6.48
C GLY A 171 -8.00 -10.25 6.75
N GLY A 172 -6.68 -10.28 6.87
CA GLY A 172 -5.94 -11.48 7.25
C GLY A 172 -6.24 -12.69 6.38
N ASP A 173 -6.11 -13.87 6.95
CA ASP A 173 -6.29 -15.15 6.26
C ASP A 173 -7.73 -15.35 5.75
N ALA A 174 -8.71 -14.65 6.32
CA ALA A 174 -10.10 -14.72 5.88
C ALA A 174 -10.31 -14.17 4.45
N ILE A 175 -9.43 -13.29 4.00
CA ILE A 175 -9.46 -12.65 2.68
C ILE A 175 -8.35 -13.21 1.78
N TRP A 176 -7.13 -13.36 2.33
CA TRP A 176 -5.92 -13.61 1.54
C TRP A 176 -5.50 -15.09 1.50
N GLY A 177 -6.20 -15.95 2.27
CA GLY A 177 -5.83 -17.35 2.43
C GLY A 177 -4.83 -17.58 3.56
N ASN A 178 -4.50 -18.84 3.77
CA ASN A 178 -3.60 -19.32 4.82
C ASN A 178 -2.48 -20.19 4.25
N SER A 179 -1.68 -20.82 5.10
CA SER A 179 -0.56 -21.66 4.67
C SER A 179 -0.93 -22.92 3.85
N THR A 180 -2.21 -23.22 3.70
CA THR A 180 -2.67 -24.41 2.96
C THR A 180 -3.56 -24.10 1.76
N PHE A 181 -4.13 -22.89 1.70
CA PHE A 181 -5.08 -22.51 0.66
C PHE A 181 -5.22 -20.99 0.55
N ALA A 182 -5.30 -20.49 -0.67
CA ALA A 182 -5.75 -19.14 -0.99
C ALA A 182 -6.87 -19.15 -2.03
N PRO A 183 -7.79 -18.17 -2.03
CA PRO A 183 -8.92 -18.12 -2.97
C PRO A 183 -8.51 -18.06 -4.44
N ASP A 184 -7.32 -17.58 -4.71
CA ASP A 184 -6.71 -17.37 -6.02
C ASP A 184 -5.65 -18.43 -6.38
N ASP A 185 -5.55 -19.51 -5.61
CA ASP A 185 -4.67 -20.62 -5.97
C ASP A 185 -5.14 -21.28 -7.28
N THR A 186 -4.18 -21.55 -8.16
CA THR A 186 -4.46 -22.29 -9.39
C THR A 186 -4.76 -23.76 -9.10
N VAL A 187 -5.57 -24.37 -9.95
CA VAL A 187 -5.83 -25.83 -9.86
C VAL A 187 -4.50 -26.55 -10.08
N ASN A 188 -4.03 -27.31 -9.11
CA ASN A 188 -2.73 -28.00 -9.06
C ASN A 188 -1.54 -27.12 -8.64
N ALA A 189 -1.76 -25.98 -7.99
CA ALA A 189 -0.67 -25.24 -7.38
C ALA A 189 0.10 -26.12 -6.38
N THR A 190 1.43 -26.13 -6.50
CA THR A 190 2.32 -26.83 -5.55
C THR A 190 2.55 -26.00 -4.30
N GLU A 191 2.37 -24.69 -4.41
CA GLU A 191 2.49 -23.71 -3.32
C GLU A 191 1.26 -22.82 -3.29
N THR A 192 0.83 -22.41 -2.10
CA THR A 192 -0.31 -21.51 -1.93
C THR A 192 0.10 -20.06 -1.92
N TYR A 193 -0.71 -19.20 -2.53
CA TYR A 193 -0.58 -17.73 -2.43
C TYR A 193 -0.95 -17.17 -1.05
N GLY A 194 -1.50 -18.02 -0.16
CA GLY A 194 -1.81 -17.63 1.22
C GLY A 194 -0.58 -17.31 2.06
N ASN A 195 0.60 -17.82 1.68
CA ASN A 195 1.88 -17.42 2.25
C ASN A 195 2.34 -16.12 1.57
N LEU A 196 2.07 -14.98 2.18
CA LEU A 196 2.44 -13.67 1.62
C LEU A 196 3.94 -13.41 1.60
N LEU A 197 4.67 -13.92 2.60
CA LEU A 197 6.11 -13.86 2.66
C LEU A 197 6.66 -15.27 2.86
N ASN A 198 7.59 -15.65 2.02
CA ASN A 198 8.32 -16.91 2.08
C ASN A 198 9.79 -16.59 2.31
N TYR A 199 10.31 -16.91 3.49
CA TYR A 199 11.70 -16.63 3.83
C TYR A 199 12.63 -17.75 3.42
N VAL A 200 13.78 -17.36 2.89
CA VAL A 200 14.91 -18.25 2.61
C VAL A 200 16.19 -17.64 3.22
N PRO A 201 17.19 -18.44 3.62
CA PRO A 201 18.45 -17.91 4.13
C PRO A 201 19.13 -17.03 3.07
N MET A 202 19.76 -15.95 3.50
CA MET A 202 20.55 -15.08 2.60
C MET A 202 21.73 -15.84 2.00
N ASP A 203 22.41 -16.63 2.80
CA ASP A 203 23.40 -17.61 2.37
C ASP A 203 22.70 -18.94 2.07
N THR A 204 22.62 -19.29 0.78
CA THR A 204 21.93 -20.52 0.32
C THR A 204 22.66 -21.81 0.68
N THR A 205 23.90 -21.74 1.13
CA THR A 205 24.63 -22.90 1.64
C THR A 205 24.28 -23.22 3.09
N LYS A 206 23.60 -22.30 3.78
CA LYS A 206 23.14 -22.45 5.16
C LYS A 206 21.66 -22.85 5.16
N GLU A 207 21.34 -23.84 5.96
CA GLU A 207 19.97 -24.13 6.32
C GLU A 207 19.50 -23.13 7.40
N PHE A 208 18.17 -22.95 7.50
CA PHE A 208 17.63 -22.25 8.65
C PHE A 208 18.10 -22.93 9.94
N SER A 209 18.32 -22.10 10.97
CA SER A 209 18.53 -22.65 12.32
C SER A 209 17.44 -23.67 12.64
N PRO A 210 17.75 -24.81 13.25
CA PRO A 210 16.76 -25.81 13.63
C PRO A 210 15.60 -25.28 14.48
N ASN A 211 15.79 -24.13 15.08
CA ASN A 211 14.77 -23.46 15.90
C ASN A 211 13.82 -22.56 15.09
N VAL A 212 14.05 -22.38 13.79
CA VAL A 212 13.13 -21.58 12.93
C VAL A 212 11.97 -22.47 12.51
N THR A 213 10.78 -22.12 12.97
CA THR A 213 9.53 -22.86 12.68
C THR A 213 9.04 -22.58 11.27
N ASP A 214 8.19 -23.44 10.73
CA ASP A 214 7.51 -23.23 9.44
C ASP A 214 6.73 -21.90 9.43
N ALA A 215 6.05 -21.54 10.51
CA ALA A 215 5.34 -20.27 10.65
C ALA A 215 6.26 -19.05 10.58
N GLN A 216 7.54 -19.19 10.89
CA GLN A 216 8.54 -18.13 10.75
C GLN A 216 9.10 -18.04 9.32
N ARG A 217 8.96 -19.12 8.54
CA ARG A 217 9.38 -19.14 7.13
C ARG A 217 8.27 -18.68 6.19
N HIS A 218 7.02 -19.00 6.55
CA HIS A 218 5.83 -18.81 5.73
C HIS A 218 4.83 -17.92 6.47
N VAL A 219 4.89 -16.62 6.18
CA VAL A 219 4.09 -15.62 6.88
C VAL A 219 2.78 -15.38 6.12
N THR A 220 1.67 -15.76 6.74
CA THR A 220 0.33 -15.52 6.19
C THR A 220 -0.12 -14.08 6.42
N ALA A 221 -1.26 -13.70 5.82
CA ALA A 221 -1.83 -12.37 5.97
C ALA A 221 -2.17 -12.02 7.44
N SER A 222 -2.65 -12.99 8.22
CA SER A 222 -2.96 -12.77 9.65
C SER A 222 -1.70 -12.60 10.49
N ALA A 223 -0.65 -13.37 10.20
CA ALA A 223 0.62 -13.27 10.90
C ALA A 223 1.44 -12.04 10.50
N MET A 224 1.20 -11.49 9.31
CA MET A 224 2.02 -10.44 8.70
C MET A 224 2.05 -9.15 9.53
N SER A 225 0.93 -8.74 10.12
CA SER A 225 0.87 -7.52 10.93
C SER A 225 1.78 -7.62 12.15
N GLU A 226 1.73 -8.75 12.86
CA GLU A 226 2.60 -9.01 14.00
C GLU A 226 4.06 -9.13 13.55
N TRP A 227 4.30 -9.86 12.48
CA TRP A 227 5.63 -10.00 11.87
C TRP A 227 6.24 -8.64 11.52
N LEU A 228 5.50 -7.78 10.84
CA LEU A 228 5.95 -6.44 10.47
C LEU A 228 6.30 -5.61 11.72
N MET A 229 5.46 -5.67 12.76
CA MET A 229 5.70 -4.95 14.01
C MET A 229 6.91 -5.48 14.79
N GLN A 230 7.21 -6.79 14.70
CA GLN A 230 8.40 -7.38 15.32
C GLN A 230 9.71 -6.99 14.62
N HIS A 231 9.64 -6.65 13.32
CA HIS A 231 10.80 -6.34 12.47
C HIS A 231 10.98 -4.85 12.18
N THR A 232 10.15 -4.00 12.80
CA THR A 232 10.20 -2.54 12.61
C THR A 232 10.36 -1.82 13.95
N GLU A 233 10.63 -0.51 13.89
CA GLU A 233 10.83 0.34 15.05
C GLU A 233 9.50 0.57 15.79
N GLU A 234 9.57 0.79 17.11
CA GLU A 234 8.41 1.04 17.97
C GLU A 234 7.59 2.27 17.53
N ASP A 235 8.24 3.26 16.94
CA ASP A 235 7.56 4.45 16.42
C ASP A 235 6.63 4.12 15.23
N PHE A 236 7.05 3.20 14.36
CA PHE A 236 6.22 2.74 13.26
C PHE A 236 5.01 1.95 13.77
N LYS A 237 5.23 1.08 14.74
CA LYS A 237 4.17 0.30 15.40
C LYS A 237 3.12 1.23 16.01
N ARG A 238 3.53 2.19 16.83
CA ARG A 238 2.62 3.18 17.42
C ARG A 238 1.86 3.98 16.37
N MET A 239 2.54 4.39 15.31
CA MET A 239 1.92 5.10 14.20
C MET A 239 0.85 4.26 13.51
N LEU A 240 1.12 2.98 13.26
CA LEU A 240 0.17 2.06 12.65
C LEU A 240 -1.05 1.86 13.55
N GLU A 241 -0.86 1.45 14.79
CA GLU A 241 -1.92 1.13 15.77
C GLU A 241 -2.78 2.35 16.12
N SER A 242 -2.24 3.57 16.10
CA SER A 242 -2.99 4.79 16.40
C SER A 242 -3.80 5.34 15.24
N ASN A 243 -3.58 4.86 14.01
CA ASN A 243 -4.24 5.40 12.83
C ASN A 243 -5.08 4.39 12.05
N TYR A 244 -4.81 3.08 12.18
CA TYR A 244 -5.38 2.06 11.30
C TYR A 244 -5.70 0.76 12.00
N THR A 245 -6.65 0.02 11.44
CA THR A 245 -6.94 -1.37 11.75
C THR A 245 -6.77 -2.22 10.50
N LEU A 246 -6.37 -3.49 10.69
CA LEU A 246 -6.11 -4.43 9.60
C LEU A 246 -6.99 -5.69 9.70
N GLY A 247 -7.96 -5.68 10.60
CA GLY A 247 -8.79 -6.82 10.93
C GLY A 247 -9.93 -7.09 9.95
N PHE A 248 -10.76 -8.04 10.35
CA PHE A 248 -11.97 -8.46 9.67
C PHE A 248 -13.07 -8.72 10.71
N GLU A 249 -14.21 -8.08 10.56
CA GLU A 249 -15.34 -8.22 11.49
C GLU A 249 -16.58 -8.74 10.74
N ARG A 250 -17.30 -9.67 11.37
CA ARG A 250 -18.56 -10.23 10.85
C ARG A 250 -19.76 -9.90 11.73
N ASP A 251 -19.53 -9.53 12.98
CA ASP A 251 -20.57 -9.19 13.92
C ASP A 251 -21.11 -7.79 13.62
N GLU A 252 -22.39 -7.70 13.25
CA GLU A 252 -23.03 -6.42 12.92
C GLU A 252 -23.02 -5.41 14.08
N SER A 253 -23.07 -5.87 15.31
CA SER A 253 -23.05 -4.97 16.48
C SER A 253 -21.68 -4.33 16.66
N ARG A 254 -20.62 -5.08 16.39
CA ARG A 254 -19.23 -4.58 16.38
C ARG A 254 -18.98 -3.65 15.20
N ILE A 255 -19.45 -4.01 13.99
CA ILE A 255 -19.37 -3.14 12.81
C ILE A 255 -20.03 -1.79 13.12
N ARG A 256 -21.23 -1.77 13.74
CA ARG A 256 -21.91 -0.53 14.15
C ARG A 256 -21.16 0.22 15.27
N SER A 257 -20.48 -0.49 16.15
CA SER A 257 -19.64 0.13 17.17
C SER A 257 -18.40 0.78 16.56
N ASN A 258 -17.79 0.11 15.58
CA ASN A 258 -16.62 0.57 14.84
C ASN A 258 -16.90 1.86 14.05
N ASP A 259 -18.11 2.09 13.60
CA ASP A 259 -18.54 3.33 12.94
C ASP A 259 -18.22 4.60 13.73
N LYS A 260 -18.06 4.49 15.06
CA LYS A 260 -17.72 5.60 15.96
C LYS A 260 -16.21 5.78 16.17
N ASN A 261 -15.40 4.88 15.62
CA ASN A 261 -13.96 4.86 15.84
C ASN A 261 -13.23 5.19 14.53
N SER A 262 -12.64 6.37 14.43
CA SER A 262 -11.99 6.84 13.21
C SER A 262 -10.80 5.99 12.73
N ILE A 263 -10.16 5.20 13.61
CA ILE A 263 -9.06 4.31 13.18
C ILE A 263 -9.53 3.15 12.30
N THR A 264 -10.82 2.79 12.36
CA THR A 264 -11.41 1.74 11.52
C THR A 264 -11.89 2.24 10.16
N TRP A 265 -12.04 3.55 9.97
CA TRP A 265 -12.67 4.15 8.77
C TRP A 265 -11.88 3.98 7.47
N THR A 266 -10.69 3.41 7.50
CA THR A 266 -9.94 3.00 6.30
C THR A 266 -10.12 1.52 5.96
N ASN A 267 -10.82 0.76 6.82
CA ASN A 267 -10.98 -0.68 6.67
C ASN A 267 -12.43 -1.05 6.36
N PRO A 268 -12.80 -1.30 5.09
CA PRO A 268 -14.16 -1.63 4.70
C PRO A 268 -14.62 -3.01 5.19
N LEU A 269 -13.72 -3.79 5.81
CA LEU A 269 -14.03 -5.09 6.42
C LEU A 269 -14.44 -4.96 7.89
N GLU A 270 -14.33 -3.77 8.48
CA GLU A 270 -14.68 -3.52 9.89
C GLU A 270 -15.73 -2.43 10.07
N VAL A 271 -16.03 -1.66 9.02
CA VAL A 271 -17.10 -0.64 9.04
C VAL A 271 -17.97 -0.73 7.79
N ALA A 272 -19.25 -0.40 7.93
CA ALA A 272 -20.14 -0.33 6.79
C ALA A 272 -19.94 0.97 5.99
N LEU A 273 -20.26 0.93 4.70
CA LEU A 273 -20.43 2.14 3.90
C LEU A 273 -21.56 3.01 4.51
N PRO A 274 -21.44 4.35 4.44
CA PRO A 274 -22.52 5.25 4.83
C PRO A 274 -23.82 4.93 4.09
N ARG A 275 -24.94 5.12 4.78
CA ARG A 275 -26.26 4.86 4.22
C ARG A 275 -26.69 5.97 3.27
N ALA A 276 -26.41 5.79 1.99
CA ALA A 276 -26.80 6.72 0.92
C ALA A 276 -27.44 5.93 -0.23
N PRO A 277 -28.74 5.63 -0.18
CA PRO A 277 -29.40 4.70 -1.12
C PRO A 277 -29.35 5.12 -2.59
N SER A 278 -29.25 6.42 -2.90
CA SER A 278 -29.14 6.88 -4.29
C SER A 278 -27.71 7.01 -4.79
N LEU A 279 -26.72 6.84 -3.92
CA LEU A 279 -25.32 6.89 -4.29
C LEU A 279 -24.96 5.72 -5.25
N LYS A 280 -24.44 6.07 -6.40
CA LYS A 280 -23.91 5.07 -7.35
C LYS A 280 -22.43 4.87 -7.13
N LEU A 281 -22.00 3.63 -6.96
CA LEU A 281 -20.59 3.27 -6.78
C LEU A 281 -20.08 2.49 -8.00
N TYR A 282 -19.11 3.05 -8.69
CA TYR A 282 -18.44 2.43 -9.83
C TYR A 282 -17.02 2.05 -9.44
N CYS A 283 -16.72 0.74 -9.51
CA CYS A 283 -15.38 0.21 -9.27
C CYS A 283 -14.76 -0.21 -10.60
N LEU A 284 -13.74 0.52 -11.03
CA LEU A 284 -12.97 0.23 -12.24
C LEU A 284 -11.62 -0.36 -11.84
N TYR A 285 -11.25 -1.50 -12.42
CA TYR A 285 -9.98 -2.16 -12.16
C TYR A 285 -9.42 -2.78 -13.43
N GLY A 286 -8.08 -2.91 -13.47
CA GLY A 286 -7.40 -3.62 -14.54
C GLY A 286 -7.47 -5.13 -14.35
N TRP A 287 -7.43 -5.88 -15.44
CA TRP A 287 -7.45 -7.32 -15.47
C TRP A 287 -6.48 -7.85 -16.54
N GLY A 288 -5.98 -9.09 -16.37
CA GLY A 288 -5.17 -9.78 -17.38
C GLY A 288 -3.69 -9.40 -17.40
N LYS A 289 -3.22 -8.56 -16.46
CA LYS A 289 -1.79 -8.30 -16.27
C LYS A 289 -1.36 -8.82 -14.90
N PRO A 290 -0.34 -9.70 -14.84
CA PRO A 290 0.17 -10.23 -13.57
C PRO A 290 0.58 -9.14 -12.59
N THR A 291 0.19 -9.30 -11.33
CA THR A 291 0.48 -8.39 -10.23
C THR A 291 1.13 -9.13 -9.06
N GLU A 292 1.83 -8.40 -8.23
CA GLU A 292 2.49 -8.96 -7.05
C GLU A 292 1.44 -9.44 -6.04
N ARG A 293 1.58 -10.68 -5.60
CA ARG A 293 0.66 -11.32 -4.66
C ARG A 293 1.33 -11.77 -3.37
N ALA A 294 2.50 -12.37 -3.48
CA ALA A 294 3.33 -12.85 -2.40
C ALA A 294 4.81 -12.62 -2.73
N TYR A 295 5.70 -12.81 -1.76
CA TYR A 295 7.13 -12.56 -1.96
C TYR A 295 7.98 -13.64 -1.34
N TYR A 296 9.05 -14.03 -2.03
CA TYR A 296 10.18 -14.70 -1.40
C TYR A 296 11.13 -13.63 -0.85
N MET A 297 11.49 -13.77 0.41
CA MET A 297 12.37 -12.85 1.11
C MET A 297 13.64 -13.59 1.50
N ARG A 298 14.77 -12.96 1.31
CA ARG A 298 16.06 -13.44 1.84
C ARG A 298 16.28 -12.78 3.19
N ASP A 299 16.50 -13.59 4.20
CA ASP A 299 16.75 -13.10 5.55
C ASP A 299 18.14 -13.50 6.04
N GLY A 300 18.82 -12.55 6.66
CA GLY A 300 20.18 -12.73 7.12
C GLY A 300 20.65 -11.56 7.96
N THR A 301 21.95 -11.53 8.21
CA THR A 301 22.61 -10.47 8.96
C THR A 301 23.32 -9.49 8.04
N SER A 302 23.76 -8.36 8.57
CA SER A 302 24.64 -7.43 7.85
C SER A 302 25.97 -8.07 7.43
N GLN A 303 26.41 -9.14 8.11
CA GLN A 303 27.60 -9.91 7.73
C GLN A 303 27.29 -10.75 6.50
N ASP A 304 26.16 -11.46 6.45
CA ASP A 304 25.78 -12.27 5.30
C ASP A 304 25.69 -11.42 4.02
N VAL A 305 25.19 -10.19 4.13
CA VAL A 305 25.18 -9.22 2.99
C VAL A 305 26.60 -8.84 2.56
N ARG A 306 27.52 -8.66 3.51
CA ARG A 306 28.92 -8.38 3.18
C ARG A 306 29.57 -9.56 2.49
N ASP A 307 29.39 -10.76 3.03
CA ASP A 307 29.96 -12.01 2.50
C ASP A 307 29.44 -12.29 1.08
N GLU A 308 28.14 -12.08 0.83
CA GLU A 308 27.56 -12.18 -0.52
C GLU A 308 28.15 -11.16 -1.50
N ARG A 309 28.34 -9.92 -1.04
CA ARG A 309 28.99 -8.87 -1.85
C ARG A 309 30.47 -9.16 -2.09
N GLU A 310 31.15 -9.78 -1.14
CA GLU A 310 32.54 -10.21 -1.30
C GLU A 310 32.67 -11.39 -2.26
N ALA A 311 31.75 -12.36 -2.19
CA ALA A 311 31.71 -13.49 -3.13
C ALA A 311 31.40 -13.02 -4.58
N ASN A 312 30.61 -11.97 -4.73
CA ASN A 312 30.29 -11.34 -6.02
C ASN A 312 31.29 -10.25 -6.44
N ARG A 313 32.46 -10.19 -5.82
CA ARG A 313 33.45 -9.11 -5.94
C ARG A 313 34.30 -9.11 -7.22
N ASP A 314 33.89 -9.77 -8.27
CA ASP A 314 34.46 -9.48 -9.62
C ASP A 314 33.90 -8.13 -10.17
N VAL A 315 33.05 -7.42 -9.42
CA VAL A 315 32.51 -6.11 -9.77
C VAL A 315 32.76 -5.07 -8.66
N ARG A 316 34.01 -4.56 -8.65
CA ARG A 316 34.47 -3.25 -8.15
C ARG A 316 33.87 -2.65 -6.87
N ASN A 317 34.69 -2.65 -5.81
CA ASN A 317 34.78 -1.68 -4.68
C ASN A 317 33.55 -0.82 -4.37
N ALA A 318 32.72 -1.25 -3.43
CA ALA A 318 31.83 -0.38 -2.71
C ALA A 318 32.06 -0.48 -1.20
N THR A 319 32.64 0.54 -0.64
CA THR A 319 32.82 0.73 0.79
C THR A 319 31.47 1.02 1.43
N LEU A 320 31.03 0.17 2.35
CA LEU A 320 29.90 0.44 3.21
C LEU A 320 30.36 1.40 4.33
N THR A 321 29.69 2.52 4.49
CA THR A 321 29.82 3.32 5.71
C THR A 321 29.13 2.58 6.84
N GLU A 322 29.91 2.15 7.82
CA GLU A 322 29.42 1.51 9.04
C GLU A 322 28.58 2.52 9.83
N SER A 323 27.31 2.20 10.02
CA SER A 323 26.54 2.79 11.08
C SER A 323 27.10 2.29 12.41
N LYS A 324 27.70 3.16 13.19
CA LYS A 324 28.17 2.91 14.54
C LYS A 324 26.97 2.70 15.48
N SER A 325 26.42 1.52 15.53
CA SER A 325 25.50 1.12 16.60
C SER A 325 25.78 -0.32 17.04
N THR A 326 26.22 -0.41 18.29
CA THR A 326 26.17 -1.57 19.18
C THR A 326 26.34 -2.94 18.53
N GLY A 327 27.55 -3.39 18.34
CA GLY A 327 28.14 -4.74 18.33
C GLY A 327 27.35 -6.02 17.99
N LYS A 328 26.05 -5.95 17.65
CA LYS A 328 25.27 -7.09 17.18
C LYS A 328 24.96 -6.95 15.69
N PRO A 329 25.12 -8.04 14.89
CA PRO A 329 24.70 -8.02 13.50
C PRO A 329 23.23 -7.64 13.39
N ARG A 330 22.90 -6.64 12.57
CA ARG A 330 21.52 -6.23 12.35
C ARG A 330 20.86 -7.22 11.38
N GLN A 331 19.64 -7.66 11.73
CA GLN A 331 18.80 -8.45 10.83
C GLN A 331 18.44 -7.61 9.59
N ILE A 332 18.55 -8.22 8.42
CA ILE A 332 18.25 -7.60 7.12
C ILE A 332 17.39 -8.55 6.31
N SER A 333 16.26 -8.04 5.83
CA SER A 333 15.40 -8.74 4.89
C SER A 333 15.49 -8.08 3.50
N ARG A 334 15.54 -8.88 2.45
CA ARG A 334 15.55 -8.45 1.05
C ARG A 334 14.66 -9.32 0.19
N ILE A 335 14.15 -8.78 -0.92
CA ILE A 335 13.44 -9.58 -1.92
C ILE A 335 14.43 -10.55 -2.57
N ASP A 336 14.06 -11.82 -2.67
CA ASP A 336 14.89 -12.82 -3.36
C ASP A 336 14.69 -12.74 -4.88
N THR A 337 15.65 -12.14 -5.56
CA THR A 337 15.65 -11.99 -7.01
C THR A 337 16.17 -13.20 -7.78
N ARG A 338 16.50 -14.30 -7.11
CA ARG A 338 16.97 -15.55 -7.76
C ARG A 338 15.84 -16.40 -8.29
N VAL A 339 14.65 -16.25 -7.75
CA VAL A 339 13.48 -16.98 -8.21
C VAL A 339 13.00 -16.38 -9.53
N MET A 340 12.64 -17.20 -10.51
CA MET A 340 12.31 -16.80 -11.87
C MET A 340 10.86 -17.17 -12.19
N ALA A 341 10.16 -16.37 -13.00
CA ALA A 341 8.85 -16.73 -13.51
C ALA A 341 8.96 -17.88 -14.52
N GLU A 342 7.82 -18.52 -14.79
CA GLU A 342 7.73 -19.59 -15.79
C GLU A 342 8.18 -19.17 -17.20
N ASP A 343 8.10 -17.87 -17.52
CA ASP A 343 8.55 -17.30 -18.80
C ASP A 343 10.05 -16.97 -18.84
N HIS A 344 10.82 -17.42 -17.84
CA HIS A 344 12.25 -17.15 -17.68
C HIS A 344 12.63 -15.66 -17.61
N THR A 345 11.69 -14.76 -17.52
CA THR A 345 12.02 -13.42 -17.04
C THR A 345 12.42 -13.54 -15.58
N PRO A 346 13.51 -12.86 -15.14
CA PRO A 346 13.68 -12.65 -13.72
C PRO A 346 12.37 -12.03 -13.29
N VAL A 347 11.58 -12.79 -12.57
CA VAL A 347 10.51 -12.17 -11.83
C VAL A 347 11.26 -11.27 -10.89
N PRO A 348 11.25 -9.98 -11.12
CA PRO A 348 11.97 -9.03 -10.30
C PRO A 348 11.39 -9.03 -8.94
N ASN A 349 10.87 -9.95 -8.66
CA ASN A 349 10.18 -10.27 -7.51
C ASN A 349 9.71 -11.65 -7.67
N ALA A 350 10.62 -12.44 -8.15
CA ALA A 350 10.31 -13.77 -8.17
C ALA A 350 10.02 -14.25 -6.80
N GLY A 351 10.01 -13.38 -5.94
CA GLY A 351 9.25 -13.59 -4.82
C GLY A 351 7.79 -13.34 -4.96
N GLY A 352 7.28 -12.79 -5.97
CA GLY A 352 5.86 -12.55 -6.09
C GLY A 352 5.24 -13.68 -6.87
N LEU A 353 4.51 -14.51 -6.20
CA LEU A 353 3.48 -15.27 -6.86
C LEU A 353 2.56 -14.24 -7.51
N MET A 354 2.47 -14.31 -8.82
CA MET A 354 1.69 -13.37 -9.60
C MET A 354 0.27 -13.93 -9.63
N GLY A 355 -0.60 -13.37 -8.84
CA GLY A 355 -2.03 -13.61 -9.00
C GLY A 355 -2.52 -13.03 -10.33
N GLU A 356 -3.27 -13.79 -11.09
CA GLU A 356 -3.99 -13.31 -12.26
C GLU A 356 -5.08 -12.30 -11.90
#